data_b04b16ab2930328e901a2e86760c7f43
#
_entry.id   b04b16ab2930328e901a2e86760c7f43
#
_cell.length_a   1.000
_cell.length_b   1.000
_cell.length_c   1.000
_cell.angle_alpha   90.00
_cell.angle_beta   90.00
_cell.angle_gamma   90.00
#
_symmetry.space_group_name_H-M   'P 1'
#
loop_
_entity.id
_entity.type
_entity.pdbx_description
1 polymer ?
#
loop_
_entity_poly.entity_id
_entity_poly.type
_entity_poly.pdbx_seq_one_letter_code
_entity_poly.pdbx_strand_id
1 'polypeptide(L)'
;APIPTDDPNEPITESNLIRRKSMDNHFGGVVASANYTRGRVQLALGGAGNVYDGGHWGNVMSVVDAPGFPRHEYYRNASTKYDANVFAKINWEAARGLNLYADLQYRFIRHNITGTNDNFNSTTSALQELDIHRTYHFFNPKAGVNYTFARNHKVYVSFAVAQKEPTRSNFTDTKNGEYPTSERLYDWEFGYLFHNDRFEAGVNFY
;
A
#
# COMPACT_ATOMS: atom_id res chain seq x y z
N ALA A 1 4.24 -23.83 26.44
CA ALA A 1 4.46 -24.77 27.57
C ALA A 1 3.89 -26.11 27.17
N PRO A 2 4.50 -27.25 27.62
CA PRO A 2 3.95 -28.57 27.42
C PRO A 2 2.53 -28.70 27.97
N ILE A 3 1.67 -29.48 27.28
CA ILE A 3 0.30 -29.71 27.76
C ILE A 3 0.37 -30.85 28.80
N PRO A 4 -0.11 -30.64 30.02
CA PRO A 4 -0.16 -31.69 31.04
C PRO A 4 -1.05 -32.87 30.59
N THR A 5 -0.63 -34.07 30.88
CA THR A 5 -1.43 -35.29 30.73
C THR A 5 -1.74 -35.89 32.11
N ASP A 6 -2.46 -36.99 32.12
CA ASP A 6 -2.73 -37.74 33.36
C ASP A 6 -1.43 -38.30 33.96
N ASP A 7 -0.38 -38.52 33.16
CA ASP A 7 0.97 -38.83 33.62
C ASP A 7 1.86 -37.58 33.59
N PRO A 8 2.25 -37.03 34.76
CA PRO A 8 3.09 -35.85 34.84
C PRO A 8 4.50 -36.03 34.25
N ASN A 9 4.95 -37.27 34.00
CA ASN A 9 6.25 -37.55 33.38
C ASN A 9 6.21 -37.62 31.85
N GLU A 10 5.02 -37.65 31.26
CA GLU A 10 4.81 -37.71 29.82
C GLU A 10 3.96 -36.53 29.28
N PRO A 11 4.39 -35.28 29.44
CA PRO A 11 3.66 -34.16 28.93
C PRO A 11 3.69 -34.14 27.38
N ILE A 12 2.60 -33.74 26.76
CA ILE A 12 2.55 -33.54 25.28
C ILE A 12 3.39 -32.33 24.93
N THR A 13 4.49 -32.54 24.24
CA THR A 13 5.40 -31.49 23.77
C THR A 13 5.17 -31.10 22.32
N GLU A 14 4.63 -32.01 21.48
CA GLU A 14 4.30 -31.80 20.08
C GLU A 14 2.91 -32.36 19.80
N SER A 15 2.10 -31.63 19.03
CA SER A 15 0.79 -32.06 18.57
C SER A 15 0.36 -31.28 17.33
N ASN A 16 -0.51 -31.88 16.54
CA ASN A 16 -1.19 -31.17 15.46
C ASN A 16 -2.27 -30.26 16.02
N LEU A 17 -2.32 -29.01 15.52
CA LEU A 17 -3.28 -28.01 15.98
C LEU A 17 -4.24 -27.63 14.84
N ILE A 18 -5.52 -27.51 15.16
CA ILE A 18 -6.47 -26.81 14.31
C ILE A 18 -6.55 -25.37 14.81
N ARG A 19 -6.15 -24.43 13.95
CA ARG A 19 -6.15 -22.98 14.23
C ARG A 19 -7.14 -22.26 13.33
N ARG A 20 -7.76 -21.20 13.85
CA ARG A 20 -8.56 -20.26 13.08
C ARG A 20 -7.90 -18.89 13.18
N LYS A 21 -7.56 -18.30 12.03
CA LYS A 21 -7.17 -16.90 11.91
C LYS A 21 -8.38 -16.08 11.50
N SER A 22 -8.59 -14.97 12.13
CA SER A 22 -9.71 -14.06 11.89
C SER A 22 -9.21 -12.63 11.73
N MET A 23 -9.95 -11.83 10.99
CA MET A 23 -9.74 -10.40 10.86
C MET A 23 -11.07 -9.68 10.90
N ASP A 24 -11.05 -8.45 11.38
CA ASP A 24 -12.15 -7.50 11.33
C ASP A 24 -11.61 -6.16 10.87
N ASN A 25 -12.17 -5.61 9.79
CA ASN A 25 -11.64 -4.43 9.14
C ASN A 25 -12.74 -3.39 8.94
N HIS A 26 -12.46 -2.17 9.37
CA HIS A 26 -13.29 -1.00 9.15
C HIS A 26 -12.55 0.00 8.27
N PHE A 27 -13.23 0.50 7.27
CA PHE A 27 -12.69 1.51 6.35
C PHE A 27 -13.72 2.59 6.09
N GLY A 28 -13.29 3.84 6.20
CA GLY A 28 -14.11 4.99 5.89
C GLY A 28 -13.26 6.14 5.35
N GLY A 29 -13.86 6.94 4.45
CA GLY A 29 -13.11 8.04 3.87
C GLY A 29 -13.98 8.99 3.08
N VAL A 30 -13.36 10.09 2.65
CA VAL A 30 -13.95 11.13 1.81
C VAL A 30 -13.02 11.48 0.66
N VAL A 31 -13.62 11.81 -0.47
CA VAL A 31 -12.93 12.30 -1.68
C VAL A 31 -13.65 13.55 -2.15
N ALA A 32 -12.90 14.58 -2.51
CA ALA A 32 -13.44 15.79 -3.10
C ALA A 32 -12.53 16.27 -4.23
N SER A 33 -13.13 16.78 -5.30
CA SER A 33 -12.39 17.42 -6.39
C SER A 33 -13.22 18.52 -7.04
N ALA A 34 -12.51 19.50 -7.60
CA ALA A 34 -13.08 20.57 -8.39
C ALA A 34 -12.30 20.71 -9.70
N ASN A 35 -13.03 20.86 -10.80
CA ASN A 35 -12.45 21.08 -12.12
C ASN A 35 -12.83 22.45 -12.64
N TYR A 36 -11.87 23.15 -13.23
CA TYR A 36 -12.06 24.43 -13.85
C TYR A 36 -11.45 24.43 -15.24
N THR A 37 -12.24 24.86 -16.23
CA THR A 37 -11.79 24.96 -17.61
C THR A 37 -12.04 26.37 -18.12
N ARG A 38 -10.99 27.00 -18.64
CA ARG A 38 -11.09 28.31 -19.29
C ARG A 38 -10.15 28.38 -20.48
N GLY A 39 -10.73 28.51 -21.67
CA GLY A 39 -9.97 28.57 -22.91
C GLY A 39 -9.09 27.33 -23.09
N ARG A 40 -7.79 27.54 -23.08
CA ARG A 40 -6.77 26.50 -23.29
C ARG A 40 -6.24 25.89 -22.00
N VAL A 41 -6.80 26.24 -20.86
CA VAL A 41 -6.34 25.77 -19.54
C VAL A 41 -7.43 24.95 -18.89
N GLN A 42 -7.03 23.79 -18.39
CA GLN A 42 -7.84 22.92 -17.55
C GLN A 42 -7.10 22.71 -16.23
N LEU A 43 -7.77 22.99 -15.13
CA LEU A 43 -7.27 22.80 -13.78
C LEU A 43 -8.14 21.78 -13.05
N ALA A 44 -7.50 20.90 -12.28
CA ALA A 44 -8.18 20.03 -11.34
C ALA A 44 -7.48 20.12 -9.99
N LEU A 45 -8.26 20.40 -8.97
CA LEU A 45 -7.81 20.42 -7.56
C LEU A 45 -8.61 19.38 -6.81
N GLY A 46 -7.98 18.64 -5.94
CA GLY A 46 -8.71 17.65 -5.15
C GLY A 46 -7.89 17.07 -4.03
N GLY A 47 -8.53 16.19 -3.30
CA GLY A 47 -7.92 15.45 -2.22
C GLY A 47 -8.82 14.34 -1.73
N ALA A 48 -8.22 13.45 -0.96
CA ALA A 48 -8.87 12.35 -0.30
C ALA A 48 -8.31 12.19 1.11
N GLY A 49 -9.14 11.69 2.01
CA GLY A 49 -8.70 11.27 3.33
C GLY A 49 -9.48 10.03 3.74
N ASN A 50 -8.78 9.06 4.30
CA ASN A 50 -9.39 7.84 4.78
C ASN A 50 -8.72 7.35 6.06
N VAL A 51 -9.46 6.54 6.79
CA VAL A 51 -8.99 5.79 7.93
C VAL A 51 -9.33 4.32 7.73
N TYR A 52 -8.36 3.48 8.01
CA TYR A 52 -8.50 2.04 8.13
C TYR A 52 -8.18 1.64 9.55
N ASP A 53 -9.03 0.81 10.13
CA ASP A 53 -8.83 0.15 11.41
C ASP A 53 -9.06 -1.34 11.24
N GLY A 54 -8.11 -2.17 11.66
CA GLY A 54 -8.16 -3.62 11.44
C GLY A 54 -7.60 -4.41 12.61
N GLY A 55 -8.40 -5.34 13.12
CA GLY A 55 -8.02 -6.33 14.10
C GLY A 55 -7.67 -7.68 13.46
N HIS A 56 -6.60 -8.30 13.91
CA HIS A 56 -6.18 -9.65 13.49
C HIS A 56 -5.94 -10.51 14.73
N TRP A 57 -6.54 -11.70 14.77
CA TRP A 57 -6.34 -12.60 15.89
C TRP A 57 -6.41 -14.07 15.46
N GLY A 58 -5.83 -14.92 16.26
CA GLY A 58 -5.84 -16.37 16.04
C GLY A 58 -6.24 -17.14 17.27
N ASN A 59 -7.07 -18.15 17.08
CA ASN A 59 -7.51 -19.06 18.11
C ASN A 59 -7.02 -20.49 17.81
N VAL A 60 -6.55 -21.17 18.84
CA VAL A 60 -6.44 -22.63 18.83
C VAL A 60 -7.83 -23.19 19.04
N MET A 61 -8.31 -23.97 18.08
CA MET A 61 -9.66 -24.54 18.08
C MET A 61 -9.66 -25.93 18.69
N SER A 62 -8.62 -26.72 18.42
CA SER A 62 -8.42 -28.04 19.01
C SER A 62 -6.95 -28.48 18.89
N VAL A 63 -6.57 -29.38 19.79
CA VAL A 63 -5.28 -30.08 19.79
C VAL A 63 -5.59 -31.56 19.58
N VAL A 64 -4.93 -32.22 18.59
CA VAL A 64 -5.26 -33.59 18.23
C VAL A 64 -5.04 -34.57 19.36
N ASP A 65 -3.90 -34.46 20.01
CA ASP A 65 -3.50 -35.38 21.09
C ASP A 65 -4.01 -34.95 22.48
N ALA A 66 -4.77 -33.84 22.55
CA ALA A 66 -5.43 -33.36 23.76
C ALA A 66 -6.83 -32.81 23.43
N PRO A 67 -7.81 -33.68 23.14
CA PRO A 67 -9.15 -33.26 22.67
C PRO A 67 -9.93 -32.39 23.66
N GLY A 68 -9.59 -32.45 24.97
CA GLY A 68 -10.15 -31.61 26.02
C GLY A 68 -9.46 -30.24 26.20
N PHE A 69 -8.45 -29.95 25.43
CA PHE A 69 -7.71 -28.68 25.53
C PHE A 69 -8.63 -27.50 25.19
N PRO A 70 -8.71 -26.49 26.08
CA PRO A 70 -9.67 -25.38 25.87
C PRO A 70 -9.25 -24.50 24.67
N ARG A 71 -10.26 -24.05 23.95
CA ARG A 71 -10.05 -23.03 22.93
C ARG A 71 -9.49 -21.78 23.56
N HIS A 72 -8.43 -21.21 22.95
CA HIS A 72 -7.85 -19.98 23.45
C HIS A 72 -7.29 -19.14 22.30
N GLU A 73 -7.27 -17.83 22.52
CA GLU A 73 -6.60 -16.89 21.62
C GLU A 73 -5.10 -16.92 21.91
N TYR A 74 -4.29 -17.11 20.88
CA TYR A 74 -2.84 -17.20 21.03
C TYR A 74 -2.10 -15.98 20.49
N TYR A 75 -2.74 -15.17 19.61
CA TYR A 75 -2.22 -13.85 19.22
C TYR A 75 -3.35 -12.89 18.92
N ARG A 76 -3.08 -11.60 19.13
CA ARG A 76 -3.93 -10.49 18.68
C ARG A 76 -3.08 -9.27 18.38
N ASN A 77 -3.39 -8.62 17.27
CA ASN A 77 -2.84 -7.32 16.96
C ASN A 77 -3.88 -6.43 16.29
N ALA A 78 -3.63 -5.14 16.34
CA ALA A 78 -4.44 -4.12 15.69
C ALA A 78 -3.58 -3.25 14.77
N SER A 79 -4.17 -2.76 13.72
CA SER A 79 -3.53 -1.84 12.77
C SER A 79 -4.46 -0.69 12.46
N THR A 80 -4.00 0.53 12.69
CA THR A 80 -4.72 1.74 12.30
C THR A 80 -3.88 2.52 11.28
N LYS A 81 -4.48 2.86 10.15
CA LYS A 81 -3.84 3.63 9.10
C LYS A 81 -4.68 4.85 8.72
N TYR A 82 -4.06 6.02 8.80
CA TYR A 82 -4.57 7.27 8.25
C TYR A 82 -3.85 7.55 6.94
N ASP A 83 -4.60 7.90 5.91
CA ASP A 83 -4.07 8.23 4.59
C ASP A 83 -4.79 9.47 4.08
N ALA A 84 -4.06 10.51 3.79
CA ALA A 84 -4.61 11.74 3.24
C ALA A 84 -3.74 12.26 2.10
N ASN A 85 -4.37 12.76 1.05
CA ASN A 85 -3.64 13.40 -0.03
C ASN A 85 -4.36 14.62 -0.54
N VAL A 86 -3.58 15.52 -1.12
CA VAL A 86 -4.07 16.65 -1.91
C VAL A 86 -3.32 16.67 -3.24
N PHE A 87 -4.00 17.09 -4.30
CA PHE A 87 -3.37 17.20 -5.61
C PHE A 87 -3.85 18.44 -6.37
N ALA A 88 -2.97 18.90 -7.26
CA ALA A 88 -3.26 19.93 -8.24
C ALA A 88 -2.75 19.47 -9.61
N LYS A 89 -3.63 19.50 -10.63
CA LYS A 89 -3.32 19.14 -12.00
C LYS A 89 -3.61 20.32 -12.92
N ILE A 90 -2.73 20.55 -13.88
CA ILE A 90 -2.93 21.50 -14.95
C ILE A 90 -2.66 20.83 -16.31
N ASN A 91 -3.56 21.05 -17.24
CA ASN A 91 -3.34 20.81 -18.66
C ASN A 91 -3.46 22.16 -19.38
N TRP A 92 -2.48 22.48 -20.20
CA TRP A 92 -2.41 23.74 -20.92
C TRP A 92 -2.03 23.51 -22.37
N GLU A 93 -2.92 23.88 -23.28
CA GLU A 93 -2.59 24.01 -24.69
C GLU A 93 -1.80 25.29 -24.92
N ALA A 94 -0.48 25.21 -24.78
CA ALA A 94 0.42 26.36 -24.86
C ALA A 94 0.47 26.95 -26.28
N ALA A 95 0.36 26.09 -27.33
CA ALA A 95 0.23 26.46 -28.70
C ALA A 95 -0.57 25.39 -29.45
N ARG A 96 -0.92 25.65 -30.72
CA ARG A 96 -1.64 24.65 -31.53
C ARG A 96 -0.83 23.37 -31.65
N GLY A 97 -1.41 22.29 -31.15
CA GLY A 97 -0.79 20.97 -31.10
C GLY A 97 0.23 20.76 -29.95
N LEU A 98 0.60 21.82 -29.20
CA LEU A 98 1.52 21.73 -28.07
C LEU A 98 0.73 21.77 -26.77
N ASN A 99 0.76 20.66 -26.04
CA ASN A 99 0.13 20.55 -24.72
C ASN A 99 1.18 20.27 -23.64
N LEU A 100 1.10 21.02 -22.58
CA LEU A 100 1.89 20.85 -21.35
C LEU A 100 0.96 20.38 -20.23
N TYR A 101 1.45 19.49 -19.40
CA TYR A 101 0.74 19.11 -18.20
C TYR A 101 1.68 19.01 -16.99
N ALA A 102 1.13 19.30 -15.84
CA ALA A 102 1.77 19.02 -14.56
C ALA A 102 0.73 18.46 -13.58
N ASP A 103 1.15 17.57 -12.73
CA ASP A 103 0.37 16.96 -11.64
C ASP A 103 1.25 16.93 -10.40
N LEU A 104 0.83 17.62 -9.36
CA LEU A 104 1.53 17.68 -8.09
C LEU A 104 0.65 17.02 -7.03
N GLN A 105 1.16 16.00 -6.38
CA GLN A 105 0.47 15.35 -5.29
C GLN A 105 1.35 15.38 -4.03
N TYR A 106 0.73 15.73 -2.93
CA TYR A 106 1.28 15.50 -1.59
C TYR A 106 0.41 14.48 -0.87
N ARG A 107 1.04 13.46 -0.27
CA ARG A 107 0.37 12.39 0.46
C ARG A 107 0.99 12.23 1.85
N PHE A 108 0.14 12.21 2.85
CA PHE A 108 0.45 11.94 4.25
C PHE A 108 -0.10 10.58 4.64
N ILE A 109 0.75 9.76 5.29
CA ILE A 109 0.34 8.46 5.81
C ILE A 109 0.85 8.32 7.24
N ARG A 110 -0.01 7.89 8.14
CA ARG A 110 0.36 7.40 9.46
C ARG A 110 -0.15 5.99 9.64
N HIS A 111 0.77 5.06 9.94
CA HIS A 111 0.48 3.64 10.10
C HIS A 111 0.99 3.16 11.46
N ASN A 112 0.08 2.66 12.30
CA ASN A 112 0.38 2.08 13.60
C ASN A 112 -0.05 0.62 13.59
N ILE A 113 0.81 -0.27 14.07
CA ILE A 113 0.54 -1.70 14.23
C ILE A 113 1.03 -2.09 15.61
N THR A 114 0.16 -2.61 16.46
CA THR A 114 0.49 -2.95 17.85
C THR A 114 -0.11 -4.29 18.25
N GLY A 115 0.54 -4.98 19.19
CA GLY A 115 0.11 -6.25 19.74
C GLY A 115 0.97 -7.42 19.28
N THR A 116 0.52 -8.63 19.49
CA THR A 116 1.27 -9.86 19.24
C THR A 116 0.95 -10.42 17.87
N ASN A 117 1.96 -10.81 17.10
CA ASN A 117 1.82 -11.51 15.81
C ASN A 117 1.97 -13.02 15.97
N ASP A 118 1.54 -13.79 14.98
CA ASP A 118 1.62 -15.27 15.00
C ASP A 118 3.00 -15.82 14.57
N ASN A 119 3.99 -14.98 14.34
CA ASN A 119 5.35 -15.38 14.06
C ASN A 119 6.08 -15.73 15.37
N PHE A 120 6.53 -16.97 15.47
CA PHE A 120 7.30 -17.45 16.61
C PHE A 120 8.79 -17.11 16.43
N ASN A 121 9.37 -16.46 17.41
CA ASN A 121 10.79 -16.19 17.49
C ASN A 121 11.48 -17.26 18.36
N SER A 122 12.25 -18.14 17.74
CA SER A 122 12.94 -19.23 18.42
C SER A 122 14.03 -18.74 19.39
N THR A 123 14.60 -17.55 19.18
CA THR A 123 15.63 -16.98 20.05
C THR A 123 15.05 -16.49 21.36
N THR A 124 13.87 -15.89 21.33
CA THR A 124 13.18 -15.40 22.54
C THR A 124 12.18 -16.39 23.10
N SER A 125 11.92 -17.51 22.40
CA SER A 125 10.89 -18.51 22.73
C SER A 125 9.50 -17.89 22.93
N ALA A 126 9.19 -16.83 22.19
CA ALA A 126 7.96 -16.06 22.29
C ALA A 126 7.42 -15.71 20.90
N LEU A 127 6.13 -15.33 20.85
CA LEU A 127 5.57 -14.72 19.65
C LEU A 127 6.13 -13.31 19.46
N GLN A 128 6.15 -12.86 18.20
CA GLN A 128 6.64 -11.55 17.84
C GLN A 128 5.71 -10.45 18.36
N GLU A 129 6.26 -9.53 19.17
CA GLU A 129 5.56 -8.32 19.58
C GLU A 129 5.73 -7.24 18.50
N LEU A 130 4.63 -6.57 18.17
CA LEU A 130 4.55 -5.47 17.21
C LEU A 130 4.32 -4.16 17.97
N ASP A 131 5.21 -3.21 17.75
CA ASP A 131 5.10 -1.82 18.23
C ASP A 131 5.64 -0.89 17.14
N ILE A 132 4.83 -0.74 16.09
CA ILE A 132 5.23 -0.09 14.85
C ILE A 132 4.45 1.20 14.68
N HIS A 133 5.15 2.31 14.69
CA HIS A 133 4.61 3.64 14.46
C HIS A 133 5.38 4.31 13.33
N ARG A 134 4.75 4.51 12.18
CA ARG A 134 5.39 5.10 11.01
C ARG A 134 4.56 6.23 10.44
N THR A 135 5.26 7.27 10.05
CA THR A 135 4.68 8.43 9.36
C THR A 135 5.46 8.69 8.09
N TYR A 136 4.76 8.90 7.00
CA TYR A 136 5.34 9.16 5.69
C TYR A 136 4.76 10.44 5.11
N HIS A 137 5.63 11.17 4.42
CA HIS A 137 5.31 12.36 3.67
C HIS A 137 5.85 12.18 2.27
N PHE A 138 4.97 12.05 1.30
CA PHE A 138 5.32 11.82 -0.09
C PHE A 138 4.96 13.02 -0.94
N PHE A 139 5.91 13.43 -1.77
CA PHE A 139 5.68 14.39 -2.83
C PHE A 139 5.91 13.69 -4.16
N ASN A 140 4.84 13.55 -4.93
CA ASN A 140 4.79 12.79 -6.19
C ASN A 140 4.49 13.75 -7.36
N PRO A 141 5.49 14.48 -7.87
CA PRO A 141 5.32 15.31 -9.05
C PRO A 141 5.29 14.46 -10.32
N LYS A 142 4.47 14.90 -11.27
CA LYS A 142 4.47 14.41 -12.64
C LYS A 142 4.36 15.61 -13.60
N ALA A 143 5.13 15.63 -14.66
CA ALA A 143 5.04 16.64 -15.69
C ALA A 143 5.35 16.04 -17.05
N GLY A 144 4.82 16.64 -18.10
CA GLY A 144 5.11 16.20 -19.44
C GLY A 144 4.65 17.19 -20.49
N VAL A 145 5.11 16.93 -21.68
CA VAL A 145 4.78 17.68 -22.89
C VAL A 145 4.40 16.69 -23.98
N ASN A 146 3.39 17.04 -24.74
CA ASN A 146 3.08 16.35 -25.98
C ASN A 146 2.91 17.36 -27.11
N TYR A 147 3.40 16.99 -28.28
CA TYR A 147 3.33 17.82 -29.47
C TYR A 147 2.79 17.01 -30.64
N THR A 148 1.68 17.50 -31.19
CA THR A 148 1.06 16.96 -32.42
C THR A 148 1.44 17.83 -33.60
N PHE A 149 2.11 17.26 -34.58
CA PHE A 149 2.53 17.93 -35.81
C PHE A 149 2.02 17.17 -37.03
N ALA A 150 1.97 17.88 -38.20
CA ALA A 150 1.47 17.33 -39.46
C ALA A 150 0.14 16.52 -39.31
N ARG A 151 -0.71 16.90 -38.38
CA ARG A 151 -2.03 16.31 -38.03
C ARG A 151 -2.01 14.86 -37.56
N ASN A 152 -1.05 14.07 -37.99
CA ASN A 152 -1.04 12.62 -37.86
C ASN A 152 0.09 12.11 -36.94
N HIS A 153 0.99 12.97 -36.53
CA HIS A 153 2.17 12.61 -35.75
C HIS A 153 2.11 13.25 -34.37
N LYS A 154 2.31 12.48 -33.35
CA LYS A 154 2.40 12.95 -31.97
C LYS A 154 3.66 12.40 -31.30
N VAL A 155 4.41 13.28 -30.69
CA VAL A 155 5.51 12.92 -29.79
C VAL A 155 5.16 13.35 -28.39
N TYR A 156 5.66 12.62 -27.39
CA TYR A 156 5.54 13.04 -26.01
C TYR A 156 6.76 12.65 -25.18
N VAL A 157 6.98 13.39 -24.13
CA VAL A 157 7.90 13.06 -23.05
C VAL A 157 7.24 13.37 -21.72
N SER A 158 7.43 12.49 -20.75
CA SER A 158 6.97 12.71 -19.40
C SER A 158 7.99 12.24 -18.37
N PHE A 159 7.92 12.86 -17.21
CA PHE A 159 8.65 12.48 -16.02
C PHE A 159 7.72 12.39 -14.83
N ALA A 160 7.86 11.35 -14.02
CA ALA A 160 7.09 11.17 -12.81
C ALA A 160 7.98 10.67 -11.66
N VAL A 161 7.61 11.07 -10.45
CA VAL A 161 8.11 10.48 -9.20
C VAL A 161 6.94 9.83 -8.49
N ALA A 162 7.08 8.56 -8.16
CA ALA A 162 6.12 7.83 -7.35
C ALA A 162 6.78 7.30 -6.08
N GLN A 163 6.09 7.41 -4.96
CA GLN A 163 6.57 6.92 -3.68
C GLN A 163 5.49 6.07 -3.02
N LYS A 164 5.93 5.02 -2.33
CA LYS A 164 5.05 4.05 -1.68
C LYS A 164 5.61 3.68 -0.32
N GLU A 165 4.75 3.59 0.66
CA GLU A 165 5.04 3.05 1.98
C GLU A 165 5.17 1.52 1.95
N PRO A 166 5.94 0.91 2.87
CA PRO A 166 5.94 -0.52 3.07
C PRO A 166 4.56 -1.04 3.44
N THR A 167 4.24 -2.23 2.95
CA THR A 167 3.01 -2.94 3.29
C THR A 167 3.08 -3.47 4.73
N ARG A 168 1.93 -3.87 5.28
CA ARG A 168 1.89 -4.50 6.61
C ARG A 168 2.78 -5.74 6.68
N SER A 169 2.77 -6.60 5.68
CA SER A 169 3.62 -7.80 5.63
C SER A 169 5.11 -7.46 5.66
N ASN A 170 5.54 -6.38 5.00
CA ASN A 170 6.93 -5.95 5.07
C ASN A 170 7.39 -5.63 6.51
N PHE A 171 6.49 -5.20 7.39
CA PHE A 171 6.80 -4.98 8.80
C PHE A 171 6.72 -6.26 9.64
N THR A 172 5.72 -7.10 9.38
CA THR A 172 5.49 -8.31 10.18
C THR A 172 6.43 -9.45 9.83
N ASP A 173 6.94 -9.50 8.59
CA ASP A 173 7.85 -10.56 8.13
C ASP A 173 9.32 -10.23 8.37
N THR A 174 9.59 -9.04 8.93
CA THR A 174 10.94 -8.60 9.25
C THR A 174 11.51 -9.39 10.43
N LYS A 175 12.72 -9.87 10.26
CA LYS A 175 13.52 -10.44 11.36
C LYS A 175 14.39 -9.35 11.96
N ASN A 176 14.59 -9.40 13.29
CA ASN A 176 15.53 -8.51 14.02
C ASN A 176 15.13 -7.03 14.12
N GLY A 177 13.87 -6.65 13.85
CA GLY A 177 13.42 -5.26 14.02
C GLY A 177 13.96 -4.26 12.98
N GLU A 178 14.59 -4.73 11.92
CA GLU A 178 14.98 -3.88 10.79
C GLU A 178 13.77 -3.66 9.89
N TYR A 179 13.16 -2.48 9.97
CA TYR A 179 12.00 -2.16 9.17
C TYR A 179 12.40 -1.56 7.81
N PRO A 180 11.73 -1.97 6.73
CA PRO A 180 12.00 -1.44 5.42
C PRO A 180 11.65 0.06 5.34
N THR A 181 12.35 0.75 4.47
CA THR A 181 12.07 2.15 4.12
C THR A 181 11.03 2.23 3.01
N SER A 182 10.52 3.44 2.75
CA SER A 182 9.63 3.68 1.61
C SER A 182 10.35 3.47 0.27
N GLU A 183 9.60 2.98 -0.70
CA GLU A 183 10.06 2.85 -2.07
C GLU A 183 9.92 4.18 -2.82
N ARG A 184 10.82 4.44 -3.77
CA ARG A 184 10.74 5.57 -4.69
C ARG A 184 11.08 5.12 -6.10
N LEU A 185 10.23 5.49 -7.04
CA LEU A 185 10.38 5.25 -8.46
C LEU A 185 10.55 6.60 -9.19
N TYR A 186 11.49 6.67 -10.10
CA TYR A 186 11.64 7.74 -11.08
C TYR A 186 11.32 7.14 -12.45
N ASP A 187 10.37 7.73 -13.12
CA ASP A 187 9.85 7.21 -14.38
C ASP A 187 9.99 8.26 -15.48
N TRP A 188 10.67 7.87 -16.56
CA TRP A 188 10.82 8.65 -17.78
C TRP A 188 10.16 7.92 -18.92
N GLU A 189 9.22 8.57 -19.57
CA GLU A 189 8.54 8.03 -20.74
C GLU A 189 8.77 8.90 -21.97
N PHE A 190 9.06 8.28 -23.09
CA PHE A 190 9.17 8.90 -24.40
C PHE A 190 8.30 8.12 -25.37
N GLY A 191 7.51 8.80 -26.16
CA GLY A 191 6.65 8.12 -27.11
C GLY A 191 6.48 8.88 -28.41
N TYR A 192 6.25 8.10 -29.45
CA TYR A 192 5.83 8.55 -30.75
C TYR A 192 4.59 7.78 -31.18
N LEU A 193 3.60 8.48 -31.69
CA LEU A 193 2.36 7.94 -32.22
C LEU A 193 2.11 8.49 -33.61
N PHE A 194 1.83 7.61 -34.55
CA PHE A 194 1.29 7.94 -35.86
C PHE A 194 -0.16 7.45 -35.93
N HIS A 195 -1.06 8.29 -36.42
CA HIS A 195 -2.46 7.95 -36.59
C HIS A 195 -3.02 8.56 -37.87
N ASN A 196 -3.72 7.76 -38.69
CA ASN A 196 -4.54 8.22 -39.79
C ASN A 196 -5.86 7.44 -39.84
N ASP A 197 -6.71 7.70 -40.81
CA ASP A 197 -8.05 7.09 -40.92
C ASP A 197 -8.04 5.55 -41.05
N ARG A 198 -6.90 4.93 -41.33
CA ARG A 198 -6.78 3.49 -41.65
C ARG A 198 -5.80 2.77 -40.75
N PHE A 199 -4.88 3.49 -40.11
CA PHE A 199 -3.75 2.89 -39.44
C PHE A 199 -3.31 3.71 -38.23
N GLU A 200 -2.97 3.04 -37.15
CA GLU A 200 -2.34 3.60 -35.97
C GLU A 200 -1.11 2.77 -35.59
N ALA A 201 -0.01 3.43 -35.30
CA ALA A 201 1.22 2.80 -34.82
C ALA A 201 1.89 3.69 -33.79
N GLY A 202 2.45 3.09 -32.75
CA GLY A 202 3.15 3.79 -31.70
C GLY A 202 4.35 3.02 -31.16
N VAL A 203 5.32 3.78 -30.66
CA VAL A 203 6.50 3.26 -29.96
C VAL A 203 6.66 4.04 -28.67
N ASN A 204 6.86 3.34 -27.57
CA ASN A 204 7.11 3.89 -26.25
C ASN A 204 8.42 3.34 -25.68
N PHE A 205 9.15 4.22 -24.96
CA PHE A 205 10.35 3.89 -24.21
C PHE A 205 10.13 4.31 -22.75
N TYR A 206 10.55 3.44 -21.84
CA TYR A 206 10.46 3.63 -20.39
C TYR A 206 11.84 3.59 -19.76
#